data_766789777f05c62681278bc9e747fed3
#
_entry.id   766789777f05c62681278bc9e747fed3
#
_cell.length_a   1.000
_cell.length_b   1.000
_cell.length_c   1.000
_cell.angle_alpha   90.00
_cell.angle_beta   90.00
_cell.angle_gamma   90.00
#
_symmetry.space_group_name_H-M   'P 1'
#
loop_
_entity.id
_entity.type
_entity.pdbx_description
1 polymer ?
#
loop_
_entity_poly.entity_id
_entity_poly.type
_entity_poly.pdbx_seq_one_letter_code
_entity_poly.pdbx_strand_id
1 'polypeptide(L)'
;NGNILTQGQRFSLDPQTVISQIDVEKLRNERRSNSTYANAQRDHVAEIIDAQPVAEKDFELIRKINPLPFIPLTDDMFDSCDEIFSIQVMGLAKRLVHTHCKTVVVGISGGLDSTLALLVCVKTFDKLGLSRKGIVGVTMPGFGTTDRTYSNAMSLMEGLGITIREIGIADSVKQHFSDIGQDINVHDVTYENSQARERTQILMDLSNKLSGMVIGTGDLSELALGWATYNGDHMSMYGVNGSIPKTLIKHMVRHVAENEVDEKTRDTLLDIIDTPISPELTPADEAGNIAQKTEDLVGPYELHDFFIYYFLRYGYRPSRIFLLAKKAFDGTDNRVETYSDDTIKHWLSIFARRFFNQQFKRSCLPDGPKVGSVSLSPRGDWRMPSDADSSLWLQEIDSL
;
A
#
# COMPACT_ATOMS: atom_id res chain seq x y z
N ASN A 1 16.03 -21.36 -0.18
CA ASN A 1 16.39 -19.95 0.03
C ASN A 1 17.35 -19.71 1.19
N GLY A 2 17.86 -20.79 1.85
CA GLY A 2 18.87 -20.67 2.89
C GLY A 2 18.39 -20.13 4.25
N ASN A 3 17.07 -19.93 4.44
CA ASN A 3 16.54 -19.50 5.73
C ASN A 3 16.64 -20.62 6.77
N ILE A 4 17.24 -20.31 7.94
CA ILE A 4 17.28 -21.22 9.07
C ILE A 4 15.90 -21.24 9.73
N LEU A 5 15.23 -22.38 9.75
CA LEU A 5 13.91 -22.53 10.38
C LEU A 5 14.01 -22.80 11.87
N THR A 6 15.05 -23.52 12.30
CA THR A 6 15.35 -23.81 13.70
C THR A 6 16.81 -24.21 13.84
N GLN A 7 17.36 -23.98 15.00
CA GLN A 7 18.75 -24.29 15.33
C GLN A 7 18.83 -24.77 16.77
N GLY A 8 19.58 -25.86 17.00
CA GLY A 8 19.92 -26.31 18.34
C GLY A 8 20.88 -25.36 19.05
N GLN A 9 20.93 -25.48 20.37
CA GLN A 9 21.87 -24.69 21.19
C GLN A 9 23.31 -25.07 20.84
N ARG A 10 24.14 -24.08 20.52
CA ARG A 10 25.58 -24.31 20.26
C ARG A 10 26.32 -24.58 21.55
N PHE A 11 27.38 -25.39 21.47
CA PHE A 11 28.25 -25.69 22.58
C PHE A 11 27.58 -26.40 23.77
N SER A 12 26.51 -27.20 23.51
CA SER A 12 25.89 -28.05 24.50
C SER A 12 26.55 -29.42 24.55
N LEU A 13 26.69 -29.98 25.75
CA LEU A 13 27.13 -31.37 25.97
C LEU A 13 25.98 -32.36 25.98
N ASP A 14 24.75 -31.87 26.12
CA ASP A 14 23.56 -32.70 26.19
C ASP A 14 22.99 -32.98 24.79
N PRO A 15 22.40 -34.17 24.56
CA PRO A 15 21.69 -34.49 23.34
C PRO A 15 20.55 -33.51 23.12
N GLN A 16 20.36 -33.05 21.87
CA GLN A 16 19.30 -32.12 21.49
C GLN A 16 18.44 -32.69 20.37
N THR A 17 17.13 -32.49 20.47
CA THR A 17 16.19 -32.77 19.40
C THR A 17 15.69 -31.42 18.83
N VAL A 18 15.85 -31.26 17.52
CA VAL A 18 15.43 -30.04 16.79
C VAL A 18 14.26 -30.42 15.89
N ILE A 19 13.13 -29.75 16.10
CA ILE A 19 11.89 -29.99 15.34
C ILE A 19 11.55 -28.73 14.55
N SER A 20 11.15 -28.90 13.28
CA SER A 20 10.71 -27.82 12.42
C SER A 20 9.55 -28.23 11.52
N GLN A 21 8.81 -27.25 11.06
CA GLN A 21 7.76 -27.42 10.06
C GLN A 21 8.19 -26.78 8.75
N ILE A 22 8.02 -27.54 7.65
CA ILE A 22 8.42 -27.11 6.30
C ILE A 22 7.17 -26.80 5.48
N ASP A 23 7.19 -25.65 4.82
CA ASP A 23 6.14 -25.25 3.89
C ASP A 23 6.39 -25.81 2.48
N VAL A 24 5.72 -26.91 2.17
CA VAL A 24 5.87 -27.60 0.87
C VAL A 24 5.30 -26.77 -0.30
N GLU A 25 4.21 -26.03 -0.09
CA GLU A 25 3.62 -25.17 -1.14
C GLU A 25 4.57 -24.03 -1.50
N LYS A 26 5.22 -23.42 -0.51
CA LYS A 26 6.26 -22.40 -0.75
C LYS A 26 7.37 -22.97 -1.64
N LEU A 27 7.86 -24.17 -1.32
CA LEU A 27 8.91 -24.82 -2.12
C LEU A 27 8.43 -25.10 -3.54
N ARG A 28 7.19 -25.54 -3.72
CA ARG A 28 6.59 -25.76 -5.06
C ARG A 28 6.54 -24.48 -5.88
N ASN A 29 6.05 -23.39 -5.30
CA ASN A 29 5.92 -22.10 -6.00
C ASN A 29 7.29 -21.54 -6.40
N GLU A 30 8.27 -21.60 -5.52
CA GLU A 30 9.62 -21.17 -5.83
C GLU A 30 10.26 -21.99 -6.94
N ARG A 31 10.06 -23.32 -6.94
CA ARG A 31 10.54 -24.21 -8.01
C ARG A 31 9.84 -23.94 -9.35
N ARG A 32 8.54 -23.66 -9.34
CA ARG A 32 7.77 -23.33 -10.56
C ARG A 32 8.19 -22.02 -11.20
N SER A 33 8.56 -21.03 -10.40
CA SER A 33 9.01 -19.71 -10.88
C SER A 33 10.50 -19.66 -11.25
N ASN A 34 11.27 -20.72 -10.90
CA ASN A 34 12.71 -20.78 -11.19
C ASN A 34 12.97 -21.61 -12.45
N SER A 35 13.24 -20.90 -13.58
CA SER A 35 13.52 -21.56 -14.86
C SER A 35 14.76 -22.48 -14.84
N THR A 36 15.78 -22.12 -14.08
CA THR A 36 17.00 -22.94 -13.92
C THR A 36 16.67 -24.29 -13.26
N TYR A 37 15.82 -24.26 -12.22
CA TYR A 37 15.36 -25.49 -11.57
C TYR A 37 14.51 -26.37 -12.54
N ALA A 38 13.59 -25.75 -13.29
CA ALA A 38 12.75 -26.45 -14.24
C ALA A 38 13.57 -27.09 -15.39
N ASN A 39 14.65 -26.43 -15.83
CA ASN A 39 15.57 -26.99 -16.83
C ASN A 39 16.39 -28.17 -16.28
N ALA A 40 16.95 -28.02 -15.08
CA ALA A 40 17.70 -29.08 -14.43
C ALA A 40 16.84 -30.34 -14.16
N GLN A 41 15.55 -30.17 -13.88
CA GLN A 41 14.63 -31.29 -13.62
C GLN A 41 14.39 -32.19 -14.87
N ARG A 42 14.58 -31.65 -16.09
CA ARG A 42 14.43 -32.43 -17.33
C ARG A 42 15.54 -33.44 -17.52
N ASP A 43 16.72 -33.18 -16.96
CA ASP A 43 17.91 -33.98 -17.16
C ASP A 43 18.10 -35.05 -16.05
N HIS A 44 17.26 -34.99 -15.01
CA HIS A 44 17.34 -35.95 -13.88
C HIS A 44 16.05 -36.75 -13.72
N VAL A 45 16.16 -38.07 -13.83
CA VAL A 45 15.09 -39.01 -13.47
C VAL A 45 15.27 -39.37 -12.00
N ALA A 46 14.31 -38.98 -11.16
CA ALA A 46 14.29 -39.36 -9.74
C ALA A 46 13.37 -40.57 -9.56
N GLU A 47 13.77 -41.51 -8.69
CA GLU A 47 12.87 -42.55 -8.20
C GLU A 47 11.78 -41.90 -7.34
N ILE A 48 10.52 -42.17 -7.69
CA ILE A 48 9.37 -41.67 -6.94
C ILE A 48 8.93 -42.75 -5.96
N ILE A 49 9.08 -42.50 -4.68
CA ILE A 49 8.54 -43.32 -3.61
C ILE A 49 7.24 -42.68 -3.13
N ASP A 50 6.14 -43.38 -3.35
CA ASP A 50 4.82 -42.94 -2.87
C ASP A 50 4.68 -43.28 -1.38
N ALA A 51 5.09 -42.35 -0.52
CA ALA A 51 4.82 -42.42 0.91
C ALA A 51 3.45 -41.75 1.14
N GLN A 52 2.42 -42.56 1.36
CA GLN A 52 1.07 -42.05 1.62
C GLN A 52 1.11 -40.94 2.71
N PRO A 53 0.57 -39.77 2.45
CA PRO A 53 0.61 -38.70 3.43
C PRO A 53 -0.23 -39.07 4.66
N VAL A 54 0.37 -39.01 5.84
CA VAL A 54 -0.38 -39.08 7.09
C VAL A 54 -1.10 -37.74 7.25
N ALA A 55 -2.44 -37.78 7.08
CA ALA A 55 -3.27 -36.62 7.38
C ALA A 55 -3.39 -36.52 8.91
N GLU A 56 -2.68 -35.61 9.54
CA GLU A 56 -2.93 -35.26 10.93
C GLU A 56 -4.28 -34.55 11.05
N LYS A 57 -5.18 -35.10 11.85
CA LYS A 57 -6.49 -34.48 12.11
C LYS A 57 -6.37 -33.20 12.93
N ASP A 58 -5.33 -33.10 13.76
CA ASP A 58 -5.10 -31.98 14.69
C ASP A 58 -3.76 -31.30 14.38
N PHE A 59 -3.63 -30.74 13.15
CA PHE A 59 -2.42 -30.04 12.75
C PHE A 59 -2.31 -28.70 13.51
N GLU A 60 -1.26 -28.55 14.30
CA GLU A 60 -0.90 -27.30 14.96
C GLU A 60 0.30 -26.64 14.26
N LEU A 61 0.15 -25.39 13.84
CA LEU A 61 1.25 -24.60 13.30
C LEU A 61 2.06 -24.00 14.44
N ILE A 62 3.21 -24.63 14.77
CA ILE A 62 4.11 -24.22 15.86
C ILE A 62 5.05 -23.09 15.46
N ARG A 63 5.28 -22.88 14.17
CA ARG A 63 6.16 -21.85 13.63
C ARG A 63 5.55 -20.46 13.84
N LYS A 64 6.35 -19.51 14.33
CA LYS A 64 5.94 -18.10 14.40
C LYS A 64 5.71 -17.54 13.00
N ILE A 65 4.61 -16.84 12.83
CA ILE A 65 4.25 -16.14 11.61
C ILE A 65 4.27 -14.63 11.92
N ASN A 66 5.04 -13.86 11.13
CA ASN A 66 5.06 -12.41 11.30
C ASN A 66 3.75 -11.81 10.78
N PRO A 67 2.94 -11.13 11.63
CA PRO A 67 1.69 -10.51 11.21
C PRO A 67 1.92 -9.29 10.30
N LEU A 68 3.09 -8.64 10.39
CA LEU A 68 3.44 -7.45 9.63
C LEU A 68 4.60 -7.74 8.67
N PRO A 69 4.37 -8.51 7.58
CA PRO A 69 5.45 -9.04 6.75
C PRO A 69 6.19 -7.98 5.94
N PHE A 70 5.66 -6.78 5.79
CA PHE A 70 6.28 -5.65 5.11
C PHE A 70 7.05 -4.73 6.05
N ILE A 71 6.85 -4.87 7.36
CA ILE A 71 7.55 -4.04 8.35
C ILE A 71 8.90 -4.68 8.65
N PRO A 72 10.03 -3.96 8.48
CA PRO A 72 11.33 -4.44 8.86
C PRO A 72 11.41 -4.82 10.34
N LEU A 73 12.30 -5.74 10.69
CA LEU A 73 12.57 -6.05 12.10
C LEU A 73 13.16 -4.82 12.81
N THR A 74 12.97 -4.74 14.13
CA THR A 74 13.36 -3.56 14.92
C THR A 74 14.82 -3.17 14.73
N ASP A 75 15.71 -4.17 14.69
CA ASP A 75 17.17 -3.95 14.55
C ASP A 75 17.56 -3.41 13.17
N ASP A 76 16.73 -3.68 12.14
CA ASP A 76 16.98 -3.28 10.74
C ASP A 76 16.09 -2.11 10.31
N MET A 77 15.25 -1.56 11.20
CA MET A 77 14.19 -0.59 10.85
C MET A 77 14.77 0.66 10.23
N PHE A 78 15.78 1.25 10.84
CA PHE A 78 16.39 2.50 10.36
C PHE A 78 16.99 2.32 8.96
N ASP A 79 17.90 1.34 8.80
CA ASP A 79 18.60 1.11 7.53
C ASP A 79 17.62 0.73 6.41
N SER A 80 16.60 -0.08 6.73
CA SER A 80 15.58 -0.48 5.77
C SER A 80 14.70 0.69 5.33
N CYS A 81 14.26 1.55 6.26
CA CYS A 81 13.48 2.74 5.91
C CYS A 81 14.32 3.73 5.09
N ASP A 82 15.58 3.92 5.43
CA ASP A 82 16.49 4.78 4.66
C ASP A 82 16.71 4.25 3.24
N GLU A 83 16.93 2.95 3.09
CA GLU A 83 17.06 2.32 1.77
C GLU A 83 15.78 2.44 0.93
N ILE A 84 14.61 2.16 1.52
CA ILE A 84 13.31 2.31 0.85
C ILE A 84 13.09 3.75 0.39
N PHE A 85 13.32 4.71 1.27
CA PHE A 85 13.18 6.14 0.95
C PHE A 85 14.16 6.57 -0.14
N SER A 86 15.41 6.11 -0.05
CA SER A 86 16.43 6.36 -1.08
C SER A 86 16.04 5.78 -2.45
N ILE A 87 15.44 4.60 -2.50
CA ILE A 87 14.93 4.00 -3.75
C ILE A 87 13.79 4.87 -4.35
N GLN A 88 12.84 5.33 -3.52
CA GLN A 88 11.77 6.23 -3.97
C GLN A 88 12.34 7.53 -4.55
N VAL A 89 13.25 8.17 -3.84
CA VAL A 89 13.93 9.41 -4.22
C VAL A 89 14.70 9.23 -5.54
N MET A 90 15.49 8.15 -5.66
CA MET A 90 16.27 7.90 -6.89
C MET A 90 15.39 7.55 -8.08
N GLY A 91 14.29 6.84 -7.87
CA GLY A 91 13.30 6.55 -8.91
C GLY A 91 12.72 7.84 -9.49
N LEU A 92 12.26 8.76 -8.63
CA LEU A 92 11.74 10.05 -9.06
C LEU A 92 12.85 10.93 -9.67
N ALA A 93 14.03 10.99 -9.07
CA ALA A 93 15.17 11.74 -9.59
C ALA A 93 15.53 11.33 -11.02
N LYS A 94 15.60 10.01 -11.27
CA LYS A 94 15.86 9.48 -12.62
C LYS A 94 14.77 9.87 -13.61
N ARG A 95 13.50 9.85 -13.19
CA ARG A 95 12.36 10.26 -14.03
C ARG A 95 12.47 11.75 -14.39
N LEU A 96 12.71 12.63 -13.42
CA LEU A 96 12.85 14.07 -13.64
C LEU A 96 14.04 14.41 -14.57
N VAL A 97 15.18 13.77 -14.37
CA VAL A 97 16.36 13.93 -15.24
C VAL A 97 16.05 13.48 -16.67
N HIS A 98 15.36 12.36 -16.84
CA HIS A 98 15.01 11.83 -18.16
C HIS A 98 14.01 12.72 -18.91
N THR A 99 13.02 13.24 -18.22
CA THR A 99 11.96 14.09 -18.81
C THR A 99 12.35 15.57 -18.88
N HIS A 100 13.47 15.94 -18.27
CA HIS A 100 13.94 17.33 -18.11
C HIS A 100 12.95 18.23 -17.33
N CYS A 101 12.00 17.62 -16.59
CA CYS A 101 11.06 18.36 -15.75
C CYS A 101 11.77 18.99 -14.55
N LYS A 102 11.46 20.25 -14.30
CA LYS A 102 11.93 21.03 -13.12
C LYS A 102 10.79 21.41 -12.19
N THR A 103 9.60 20.93 -12.48
CA THR A 103 8.39 21.17 -11.70
C THR A 103 7.64 19.87 -11.46
N VAL A 104 7.14 19.66 -10.26
CA VAL A 104 6.21 18.60 -9.93
C VAL A 104 4.96 19.18 -9.28
N VAL A 105 3.81 18.55 -9.53
CA VAL A 105 2.52 18.93 -8.95
C VAL A 105 2.03 17.75 -8.11
N VAL A 106 1.69 18.00 -6.86
CA VAL A 106 1.24 16.97 -5.90
C VAL A 106 -0.03 17.45 -5.21
N GLY A 107 -1.06 16.63 -5.19
CA GLY A 107 -2.25 16.87 -4.36
C GLY A 107 -1.94 16.57 -2.89
N ILE A 108 -2.15 17.53 -2.01
CA ILE A 108 -1.89 17.40 -0.57
C ILE A 108 -3.20 17.44 0.19
N SER A 109 -3.60 16.29 0.68
CA SER A 109 -4.81 16.12 1.48
C SER A 109 -4.59 16.35 2.97
N GLY A 110 -3.35 16.21 3.44
CA GLY A 110 -3.00 16.16 4.86
C GLY A 110 -2.97 14.75 5.43
N GLY A 111 -3.22 13.73 4.61
CA GLY A 111 -3.08 12.32 4.97
C GLY A 111 -1.66 11.77 4.74
N LEU A 112 -1.39 10.57 5.28
CA LEU A 112 -0.07 9.93 5.26
C LEU A 112 0.49 9.72 3.85
N ASP A 113 -0.35 9.34 2.89
CA ASP A 113 0.09 9.01 1.53
C ASP A 113 0.61 10.22 0.77
N SER A 114 -0.16 11.32 0.81
CA SER A 114 0.24 12.59 0.21
C SER A 114 1.46 13.20 0.92
N THR A 115 1.55 13.00 2.23
CA THR A 115 2.70 13.40 3.04
C THR A 115 3.97 12.67 2.60
N LEU A 116 3.97 11.33 2.52
CA LEU A 116 5.13 10.58 2.07
C LEU A 116 5.54 10.97 0.65
N ALA A 117 4.58 11.11 -0.27
CA ALA A 117 4.86 11.52 -1.64
C ALA A 117 5.51 12.91 -1.70
N LEU A 118 5.06 13.86 -0.87
CA LEU A 118 5.65 15.18 -0.78
C LEU A 118 7.08 15.13 -0.23
N LEU A 119 7.34 14.34 0.81
CA LEU A 119 8.68 14.17 1.38
C LEU A 119 9.67 13.58 0.36
N VAL A 120 9.22 12.60 -0.44
CA VAL A 120 10.00 12.06 -1.56
C VAL A 120 10.31 13.14 -2.60
N CYS A 121 9.34 14.00 -2.94
CA CYS A 121 9.57 15.13 -3.86
C CYS A 121 10.61 16.09 -3.32
N VAL A 122 10.50 16.49 -2.04
CA VAL A 122 11.44 17.44 -1.41
C VAL A 122 12.86 16.87 -1.43
N LYS A 123 13.06 15.65 -0.96
CA LYS A 123 14.38 15.01 -0.94
C LYS A 123 14.94 14.82 -2.36
N THR A 124 14.08 14.56 -3.34
CA THR A 124 14.48 14.45 -4.75
C THR A 124 14.99 15.79 -5.28
N PHE A 125 14.29 16.89 -4.99
CA PHE A 125 14.70 18.23 -5.43
C PHE A 125 15.99 18.65 -4.77
N ASP A 126 16.14 18.43 -3.48
CA ASP A 126 17.38 18.70 -2.75
C ASP A 126 18.56 17.91 -3.36
N LYS A 127 18.36 16.61 -3.64
CA LYS A 127 19.38 15.75 -4.25
C LYS A 127 19.81 16.20 -5.65
N LEU A 128 18.88 16.74 -6.43
CA LEU A 128 19.14 17.26 -7.79
C LEU A 128 19.64 18.72 -7.79
N GLY A 129 19.71 19.38 -6.64
CA GLY A 129 20.03 20.81 -6.53
C GLY A 129 18.97 21.72 -7.17
N LEU A 130 17.71 21.26 -7.24
CA LEU A 130 16.59 22.03 -7.73
C LEU A 130 15.96 22.85 -6.61
N SER A 131 15.41 24.02 -6.97
CA SER A 131 14.66 24.82 -6.00
C SER A 131 13.39 24.12 -5.56
N ARG A 132 13.16 23.97 -4.24
CA ARG A 132 11.90 23.46 -3.68
C ARG A 132 10.67 24.23 -4.17
N LYS A 133 10.84 25.48 -4.66
CA LYS A 133 9.75 26.25 -5.30
C LYS A 133 9.24 25.64 -6.61
N GLY A 134 9.96 24.70 -7.20
CA GLY A 134 9.50 23.87 -8.30
C GLY A 134 8.54 22.76 -7.87
N ILE A 135 8.39 22.49 -6.58
CA ILE A 135 7.38 21.59 -6.03
C ILE A 135 6.11 22.40 -5.76
N VAL A 136 5.02 22.08 -6.45
CA VAL A 136 3.73 22.73 -6.31
C VAL A 136 2.79 21.79 -5.56
N GLY A 137 2.64 22.03 -4.25
CA GLY A 137 1.64 21.35 -3.42
C GLY A 137 0.28 22.02 -3.59
N VAL A 138 -0.73 21.22 -3.93
CA VAL A 138 -2.09 21.71 -4.17
C VAL A 138 -3.02 21.11 -3.14
N THR A 139 -3.58 21.96 -2.26
CA THR A 139 -4.71 21.57 -1.42
C THR A 139 -6.02 21.96 -2.10
N MET A 140 -6.96 21.02 -2.13
CA MET A 140 -8.21 21.17 -2.86
C MET A 140 -9.39 20.86 -1.93
N PRO A 141 -9.75 21.80 -1.03
CA PRO A 141 -10.85 21.61 -0.10
C PRO A 141 -12.16 21.32 -0.88
N GLY A 142 -12.83 20.26 -0.48
CA GLY A 142 -14.11 19.82 -0.98
C GLY A 142 -15.14 19.72 0.15
N PHE A 143 -16.16 18.89 -0.03
CA PHE A 143 -17.25 18.79 0.95
C PHE A 143 -16.89 18.03 2.23
N GLY A 144 -15.84 17.20 2.22
CA GLY A 144 -15.42 16.36 3.35
C GLY A 144 -14.08 16.75 4.00
N THR A 145 -13.49 17.88 3.63
CA THR A 145 -12.21 18.32 4.19
C THR A 145 -12.40 18.80 5.63
N THR A 146 -11.64 18.24 6.58
CA THR A 146 -11.68 18.65 7.99
C THR A 146 -10.64 19.75 8.29
N ASP A 147 -10.89 20.57 9.31
CA ASP A 147 -9.98 21.64 9.71
C ASP A 147 -8.58 21.11 10.10
N ARG A 148 -8.50 19.94 10.73
CA ARG A 148 -7.24 19.31 11.14
C ARG A 148 -6.40 18.88 9.94
N THR A 149 -6.98 18.15 8.99
CA THR A 149 -6.26 17.70 7.78
C THR A 149 -5.81 18.88 6.93
N TYR A 150 -6.67 19.90 6.80
CA TYR A 150 -6.32 21.15 6.11
C TYR A 150 -5.16 21.89 6.79
N SER A 151 -5.23 22.09 8.11
CA SER A 151 -4.17 22.77 8.89
C SER A 151 -2.84 22.02 8.79
N ASN A 152 -2.86 20.69 8.87
CA ASN A 152 -1.68 19.84 8.72
C ASN A 152 -1.07 19.97 7.32
N ALA A 153 -1.91 19.94 6.27
CA ALA A 153 -1.45 20.12 4.90
C ALA A 153 -0.74 21.47 4.71
N MET A 154 -1.35 22.56 5.19
CA MET A 154 -0.78 23.91 5.08
C MET A 154 0.53 24.03 5.86
N SER A 155 0.54 23.61 7.13
CA SER A 155 1.73 23.69 8.00
C SER A 155 2.91 22.89 7.44
N LEU A 156 2.63 21.69 6.89
CA LEU A 156 3.64 20.84 6.26
C LEU A 156 4.24 21.53 5.02
N MET A 157 3.39 22.01 4.12
CA MET A 157 3.85 22.66 2.88
C MET A 157 4.66 23.94 3.16
N GLU A 158 4.24 24.74 4.15
CA GLU A 158 4.98 25.92 4.61
C GLU A 158 6.34 25.54 5.21
N GLY A 159 6.37 24.57 6.13
CA GLY A 159 7.59 24.09 6.77
C GLY A 159 8.61 23.57 5.77
N LEU A 160 8.17 22.87 4.73
CA LEU A 160 9.03 22.34 3.67
C LEU A 160 9.46 23.41 2.63
N GLY A 161 8.88 24.60 2.67
CA GLY A 161 9.26 25.75 1.84
C GLY A 161 8.91 25.62 0.35
N ILE A 162 7.91 24.83 0.01
CA ILE A 162 7.46 24.59 -1.37
C ILE A 162 6.55 25.71 -1.90
N THR A 163 6.07 25.61 -3.13
CA THR A 163 5.02 26.47 -3.67
C THR A 163 3.64 25.89 -3.30
N ILE A 164 2.79 26.71 -2.69
CA ILE A 164 1.48 26.30 -2.22
C ILE A 164 0.40 26.88 -3.14
N ARG A 165 -0.58 26.06 -3.48
CA ARG A 165 -1.82 26.47 -4.12
C ARG A 165 -3.00 25.90 -3.38
N GLU A 166 -3.98 26.75 -3.13
CA GLU A 166 -5.28 26.35 -2.61
C GLU A 166 -6.33 26.56 -3.70
N ILE A 167 -7.08 25.52 -4.04
CA ILE A 167 -8.10 25.55 -5.10
C ILE A 167 -9.32 24.78 -4.59
N GLY A 168 -10.37 25.55 -4.22
CA GLY A 168 -11.67 24.97 -3.84
C GLY A 168 -12.34 24.30 -5.03
N ILE A 169 -12.85 23.07 -4.85
CA ILE A 169 -13.50 22.30 -5.91
C ILE A 169 -15.03 22.33 -5.83
N ALA A 170 -15.60 22.89 -4.76
CA ALA A 170 -17.03 22.78 -4.48
C ALA A 170 -17.91 23.35 -5.60
N ASP A 171 -17.56 24.47 -6.19
CA ASP A 171 -18.39 25.11 -7.21
C ASP A 171 -18.33 24.36 -8.56
N SER A 172 -17.14 23.90 -8.96
CA SER A 172 -16.98 23.04 -10.16
C SER A 172 -17.76 21.75 -10.02
N VAL A 173 -17.69 21.08 -8.86
CA VAL A 173 -18.41 19.84 -8.59
C VAL A 173 -19.93 20.07 -8.55
N LYS A 174 -20.43 21.18 -7.98
CA LYS A 174 -21.85 21.53 -8.02
C LYS A 174 -22.34 21.75 -9.44
N GLN A 175 -21.56 22.44 -10.27
CA GLN A 175 -21.89 22.62 -11.68
C GLN A 175 -21.97 21.27 -12.39
N HIS A 176 -20.95 20.40 -12.17
CA HIS A 176 -20.95 19.06 -12.73
C HIS A 176 -22.15 18.22 -12.29
N PHE A 177 -22.53 18.28 -11.01
CA PHE A 177 -23.74 17.59 -10.51
C PHE A 177 -25.02 18.09 -11.22
N SER A 178 -25.14 19.41 -11.41
CA SER A 178 -26.24 19.98 -12.17
C SER A 178 -26.29 19.46 -13.60
N ASP A 179 -25.14 19.37 -14.28
CA ASP A 179 -25.06 18.94 -15.67
C ASP A 179 -25.43 17.46 -15.87
N ILE A 180 -25.13 16.60 -14.91
CA ILE A 180 -25.44 15.14 -14.96
C ILE A 180 -26.72 14.76 -14.22
N GLY A 181 -27.41 15.71 -13.57
CA GLY A 181 -28.64 15.47 -12.81
C GLY A 181 -28.39 14.72 -11.47
N GLN A 182 -27.20 14.84 -10.87
CA GLN A 182 -26.92 14.28 -9.54
C GLN A 182 -27.48 15.18 -8.44
N ASP A 183 -28.22 14.59 -7.49
CA ASP A 183 -28.66 15.30 -6.28
C ASP A 183 -27.49 15.42 -5.31
N ILE A 184 -27.15 16.63 -4.88
CA ILE A 184 -26.06 16.92 -3.95
C ILE A 184 -26.26 16.27 -2.57
N ASN A 185 -27.49 15.94 -2.20
CA ASN A 185 -27.80 15.29 -0.93
C ASN A 185 -27.66 13.75 -0.98
N VAL A 186 -27.41 13.18 -2.16
CA VAL A 186 -27.17 11.75 -2.35
C VAL A 186 -25.67 11.49 -2.37
N HIS A 187 -25.13 11.04 -1.25
CA HIS A 187 -23.70 10.79 -1.05
C HIS A 187 -23.32 9.36 -1.50
N ASP A 188 -23.51 9.09 -2.78
CA ASP A 188 -23.18 7.82 -3.42
C ASP A 188 -21.79 7.84 -4.08
N VAL A 189 -21.45 6.75 -4.79
CA VAL A 189 -20.20 6.62 -5.54
C VAL A 189 -20.02 7.72 -6.61
N THR A 190 -21.10 8.29 -7.14
CA THR A 190 -21.04 9.42 -8.10
C THR A 190 -20.59 10.68 -7.40
N TYR A 191 -21.13 10.95 -6.21
CA TYR A 191 -20.76 12.07 -5.37
C TYR A 191 -19.25 12.06 -5.02
N GLU A 192 -18.72 10.91 -4.60
CA GLU A 192 -17.32 10.78 -4.25
C GLU A 192 -16.41 10.87 -5.48
N ASN A 193 -16.72 10.09 -6.53
CA ASN A 193 -15.88 10.00 -7.72
C ASN A 193 -15.80 11.31 -8.51
N SER A 194 -16.84 12.11 -8.50
CA SER A 194 -16.83 13.42 -9.17
C SER A 194 -15.84 14.37 -8.51
N GLN A 195 -15.77 14.39 -7.19
CA GLN A 195 -14.78 15.20 -6.45
C GLN A 195 -13.35 14.73 -6.71
N ALA A 196 -13.11 13.41 -6.72
CA ALA A 196 -11.78 12.85 -6.97
C ALA A 196 -11.30 13.14 -8.40
N ARG A 197 -12.21 13.07 -9.39
CA ARG A 197 -11.87 13.41 -10.80
C ARG A 197 -11.61 14.89 -11.00
N GLU A 198 -12.38 15.77 -10.36
CA GLU A 198 -12.14 17.21 -10.41
C GLU A 198 -10.75 17.56 -9.87
N ARG A 199 -10.36 16.99 -8.73
CA ARG A 199 -9.01 17.16 -8.18
C ARG A 199 -7.94 16.71 -9.16
N THR A 200 -8.12 15.55 -9.78
CA THR A 200 -7.14 15.01 -10.74
C THR A 200 -7.05 15.86 -11.99
N GLN A 201 -8.18 16.35 -12.52
CA GLN A 201 -8.20 17.27 -13.66
C GLN A 201 -7.38 18.53 -13.36
N ILE A 202 -7.61 19.17 -12.22
CA ILE A 202 -6.87 20.37 -11.79
C ILE A 202 -5.36 20.09 -11.72
N LEU A 203 -4.94 18.95 -11.13
CA LEU A 203 -3.52 18.59 -11.03
C LEU A 203 -2.88 18.40 -12.40
N MET A 204 -3.57 17.70 -13.32
CA MET A 204 -3.09 17.44 -14.67
C MET A 204 -2.96 18.73 -15.48
N ASP A 205 -3.94 19.62 -15.43
CA ASP A 205 -3.93 20.89 -16.16
C ASP A 205 -2.90 21.86 -15.59
N LEU A 206 -2.72 21.90 -14.27
CA LEU A 206 -1.63 22.66 -13.65
C LEU A 206 -0.26 22.14 -14.07
N SER A 207 -0.10 20.83 -14.14
CA SER A 207 1.14 20.19 -14.60
C SER A 207 1.45 20.60 -16.05
N ASN A 208 0.46 20.59 -16.94
CA ASN A 208 0.62 21.05 -18.32
C ASN A 208 1.02 22.53 -18.37
N LYS A 209 0.31 23.37 -17.62
CA LYS A 209 0.58 24.83 -17.56
C LYS A 209 1.98 25.15 -17.07
N LEU A 210 2.52 24.34 -16.16
CA LEU A 210 3.82 24.52 -15.52
C LEU A 210 4.94 23.71 -16.19
N SER A 211 4.66 22.98 -17.26
CA SER A 211 5.58 22.04 -17.91
C SER A 211 6.19 21.07 -16.90
N GLY A 212 5.36 20.56 -16.02
CA GLY A 212 5.72 19.71 -14.89
C GLY A 212 5.20 18.29 -15.00
N MET A 213 5.21 17.59 -13.89
CA MET A 213 4.78 16.20 -13.75
C MET A 213 3.87 16.04 -12.52
N VAL A 214 2.72 15.38 -12.68
CA VAL A 214 1.86 14.99 -11.55
C VAL A 214 2.45 13.77 -10.86
N ILE A 215 2.67 13.89 -9.54
CA ILE A 215 3.15 12.80 -8.69
C ILE A 215 1.96 12.16 -7.97
N GLY A 216 1.83 10.84 -8.16
CA GLY A 216 0.78 10.04 -7.53
C GLY A 216 1.13 9.67 -6.10
N THR A 217 0.11 9.65 -5.27
CA THR A 217 0.21 9.39 -3.83
C THR A 217 -0.29 8.00 -3.43
N GLY A 218 -1.05 7.30 -4.29
CA GLY A 218 -1.66 6.00 -4.01
C GLY A 218 -0.63 4.93 -3.63
N ASP A 219 -0.95 4.14 -2.62
CA ASP A 219 -0.09 3.09 -2.06
C ASP A 219 -0.42 1.68 -2.59
N LEU A 220 0.41 0.69 -2.22
CA LEU A 220 0.25 -0.70 -2.66
C LEU A 220 -1.08 -1.32 -2.22
N SER A 221 -1.53 -1.03 -1.00
CA SER A 221 -2.74 -1.62 -0.41
C SER A 221 -4.00 -1.09 -1.09
N GLU A 222 -4.05 0.22 -1.33
CA GLU A 222 -5.12 0.85 -2.13
C GLU A 222 -5.17 0.30 -3.54
N LEU A 223 -4.02 0.14 -4.20
CA LEU A 223 -3.93 -0.44 -5.54
C LEU A 223 -4.37 -1.89 -5.58
N ALA A 224 -4.06 -2.69 -4.55
CA ALA A 224 -4.50 -4.08 -4.45
C ALA A 224 -6.02 -4.19 -4.30
N LEU A 225 -6.60 -3.38 -3.42
CA LEU A 225 -8.05 -3.36 -3.14
C LEU A 225 -8.84 -2.58 -4.21
N GLY A 226 -8.16 -1.84 -5.09
CA GLY A 226 -8.79 -0.90 -6.00
C GLY A 226 -9.54 0.22 -5.26
N TRP A 227 -9.04 0.60 -4.08
CA TRP A 227 -9.59 1.68 -3.26
C TRP A 227 -9.08 3.04 -3.75
N ALA A 228 -9.50 3.40 -4.93
CA ALA A 228 -9.22 4.65 -5.60
C ALA A 228 -10.25 4.87 -6.71
N THR A 229 -10.54 6.11 -7.03
CA THR A 229 -11.44 6.46 -8.13
C THR A 229 -10.73 6.25 -9.46
N TYR A 230 -11.31 5.38 -10.31
CA TYR A 230 -10.80 5.19 -11.67
C TYR A 230 -10.79 6.50 -12.45
N ASN A 231 -9.66 6.79 -13.07
CA ASN A 231 -9.41 8.06 -13.77
C ASN A 231 -9.58 9.30 -12.87
N GLY A 232 -9.36 9.12 -11.57
CA GLY A 232 -9.29 10.16 -10.55
C GLY A 232 -7.95 10.05 -9.82
N ASP A 233 -7.97 9.94 -8.51
CA ASP A 233 -6.79 9.81 -7.64
C ASP A 233 -5.90 8.60 -7.95
N HIS A 234 -6.44 7.59 -8.63
CA HIS A 234 -5.66 6.45 -9.11
C HIS A 234 -4.68 6.80 -10.26
N MET A 235 -4.84 7.96 -10.91
CA MET A 235 -4.02 8.38 -12.05
C MET A 235 -2.99 9.44 -11.67
N SER A 236 -1.79 9.27 -12.24
CA SER A 236 -0.70 10.22 -12.15
C SER A 236 0.30 9.99 -13.29
N MET A 237 1.33 10.82 -13.37
CA MET A 237 2.43 10.63 -14.34
C MET A 237 3.57 9.79 -13.75
N TYR A 238 3.69 9.73 -12.41
CA TYR A 238 4.63 8.87 -11.68
C TYR A 238 4.15 8.63 -10.26
N GLY A 239 3.95 7.36 -9.86
CA GLY A 239 3.44 6.96 -8.55
C GLY A 239 4.57 6.58 -7.60
N VAL A 240 4.98 7.45 -6.70
CA VAL A 240 6.14 7.21 -5.82
C VAL A 240 5.86 6.20 -4.71
N ASN A 241 4.61 6.01 -4.30
CA ASN A 241 4.21 5.10 -3.22
C ASN A 241 3.65 3.76 -3.71
N GLY A 242 3.56 3.52 -5.02
CA GLY A 242 2.83 2.38 -5.60
C GLY A 242 3.31 0.98 -5.19
N SER A 243 4.45 0.86 -4.53
CA SER A 243 4.93 -0.39 -3.93
C SER A 243 5.17 -0.30 -2.41
N ILE A 244 4.69 0.76 -1.76
CA ILE A 244 4.69 0.91 -0.30
C ILE A 244 3.33 0.47 0.24
N PRO A 245 3.23 -0.55 1.10
CA PRO A 245 1.96 -0.93 1.74
C PRO A 245 1.55 0.08 2.81
N LYS A 246 0.26 0.21 3.06
CA LYS A 246 -0.32 1.16 4.02
C LYS A 246 0.31 1.05 5.42
N THR A 247 0.54 -0.17 5.88
CA THR A 247 1.17 -0.42 7.19
C THR A 247 2.59 0.14 7.28
N LEU A 248 3.33 0.20 6.18
CA LEU A 248 4.71 0.70 6.16
C LEU A 248 4.79 2.23 6.06
N ILE A 249 3.80 2.91 5.45
CA ILE A 249 3.84 4.37 5.25
C ILE A 249 4.05 5.12 6.56
N LYS A 250 3.36 4.72 7.62
CA LYS A 250 3.49 5.33 8.94
C LYS A 250 4.93 5.29 9.47
N HIS A 251 5.63 4.17 9.27
CA HIS A 251 7.03 4.02 9.67
C HIS A 251 7.96 4.87 8.79
N MET A 252 7.67 4.97 7.49
CA MET A 252 8.42 5.82 6.56
C MET A 252 8.32 7.30 6.91
N VAL A 253 7.10 7.80 7.19
CA VAL A 253 6.89 9.19 7.59
C VAL A 253 7.57 9.48 8.93
N ARG A 254 7.49 8.54 9.90
CA ARG A 254 8.18 8.66 11.18
C ARG A 254 9.70 8.71 11.02
N HIS A 255 10.27 7.85 10.17
CA HIS A 255 11.70 7.86 9.89
C HIS A 255 12.17 9.23 9.37
N VAL A 256 11.43 9.83 8.43
CA VAL A 256 11.75 11.16 7.92
C VAL A 256 11.57 12.24 8.99
N ALA A 257 10.52 12.16 9.80
CA ALA A 257 10.26 13.11 10.89
C ALA A 257 11.38 13.13 11.93
N GLU A 258 11.95 11.98 12.24
CA GLU A 258 12.98 11.85 13.27
C GLU A 258 14.41 12.17 12.77
N ASN A 259 14.67 12.07 11.45
CA ASN A 259 16.03 12.09 10.93
C ASN A 259 16.30 13.18 9.87
N GLU A 260 15.27 13.74 9.20
CA GLU A 260 15.47 14.48 7.97
C GLU A 260 14.92 15.91 7.97
N VAL A 261 14.18 16.31 9.02
CA VAL A 261 13.49 17.61 9.07
C VAL A 261 13.76 18.37 10.36
N ASP A 262 13.45 19.67 10.38
CA ASP A 262 13.50 20.50 11.58
C ASP A 262 12.37 20.15 12.58
N GLU A 263 12.50 20.66 13.82
CA GLU A 263 11.59 20.34 14.93
C GLU A 263 10.12 20.71 14.64
N LYS A 264 9.87 21.85 14.01
CA LYS A 264 8.51 22.30 13.69
C LYS A 264 7.84 21.36 12.66
N THR A 265 8.57 21.01 11.62
CA THR A 265 8.09 20.08 10.58
C THR A 265 7.91 18.68 11.16
N ARG A 266 8.81 18.24 12.05
CA ARG A 266 8.69 16.98 12.78
C ARG A 266 7.38 16.90 13.55
N ASP A 267 7.04 17.92 14.33
CA ASP A 267 5.81 17.91 15.14
C ASP A 267 4.56 17.84 14.26
N THR A 268 4.55 18.53 13.12
CA THR A 268 3.47 18.42 12.12
C THR A 268 3.37 16.99 11.56
N LEU A 269 4.50 16.34 11.23
CA LEU A 269 4.52 14.97 10.74
C LEU A 269 4.02 13.98 11.78
N LEU A 270 4.35 14.16 13.05
CA LEU A 270 3.87 13.31 14.14
C LEU A 270 2.36 13.49 14.35
N ASP A 271 1.81 14.71 14.22
CA ASP A 271 0.35 14.92 14.28
C ASP A 271 -0.38 14.25 13.09
N ILE A 272 0.21 14.28 11.90
CA ILE A 272 -0.32 13.55 10.73
C ILE A 272 -0.34 12.04 11.00
N ILE A 273 0.73 11.48 11.60
CA ILE A 273 0.82 10.06 11.96
C ILE A 273 -0.29 9.64 12.93
N ASP A 274 -0.66 10.53 13.84
CA ASP A 274 -1.68 10.28 14.87
C ASP A 274 -3.10 10.62 14.41
N THR A 275 -3.26 11.14 13.18
CA THR A 275 -4.58 11.42 12.59
C THR A 275 -5.18 10.12 12.04
N PRO A 276 -6.43 9.75 12.43
CA PRO A 276 -7.10 8.57 11.88
C PRO A 276 -7.28 8.64 10.38
N ILE A 277 -7.14 7.49 9.71
CA ILE A 277 -7.40 7.38 8.27
C ILE A 277 -8.90 7.51 8.01
N SER A 278 -9.29 8.53 7.24
CA SER A 278 -10.68 8.82 6.92
C SER A 278 -10.90 9.08 5.44
N PRO A 279 -12.08 8.74 4.88
CA PRO A 279 -12.45 9.17 3.56
C PRO A 279 -12.72 10.69 3.56
N GLU A 280 -11.94 11.45 2.78
CA GLU A 280 -12.03 12.92 2.69
C GLU A 280 -13.15 13.41 1.75
N LEU A 281 -13.96 12.50 1.22
CA LEU A 281 -14.95 12.80 0.17
C LEU A 281 -16.37 12.92 0.71
N THR A 282 -16.65 12.39 1.90
CA THR A 282 -17.96 12.48 2.55
C THR A 282 -17.94 13.54 3.63
N PRO A 283 -19.03 14.33 3.79
CA PRO A 283 -19.12 15.35 4.83
C PRO A 283 -18.92 14.76 6.23
N ALA A 284 -18.28 15.53 7.12
CA ALA A 284 -18.25 15.22 8.55
C ALA A 284 -19.67 15.22 9.15
N ASP A 285 -19.85 14.58 10.31
CA ASP A 285 -21.09 14.68 11.05
C ASP A 285 -21.35 16.11 11.58
N GLU A 286 -22.54 16.36 12.15
CA GLU A 286 -22.93 17.68 12.68
C GLU A 286 -21.99 18.19 13.80
N ALA A 287 -21.21 17.30 14.42
CA ALA A 287 -20.21 17.63 15.44
C ALA A 287 -18.81 17.84 14.87
N GLY A 288 -18.63 17.75 13.55
CA GLY A 288 -17.34 17.89 12.88
C GLY A 288 -16.44 16.66 12.97
N ASN A 289 -16.98 15.52 13.45
CA ASN A 289 -16.23 14.26 13.51
C ASN A 289 -16.28 13.54 12.17
N ILE A 290 -15.28 12.69 11.95
CA ILE A 290 -15.23 11.78 10.81
C ILE A 290 -16.41 10.80 10.92
N ALA A 291 -17.40 10.94 10.02
CA ALA A 291 -18.62 10.12 10.02
C ALA A 291 -18.33 8.62 9.77
N GLN A 292 -17.22 8.31 9.09
CA GLN A 292 -16.88 6.94 8.73
C GLN A 292 -15.36 6.77 8.59
N LYS A 293 -14.79 5.74 9.22
CA LYS A 293 -13.39 5.39 8.99
C LYS A 293 -13.26 4.55 7.73
N THR A 294 -12.18 4.73 6.98
CA THR A 294 -11.90 3.92 5.78
C THR A 294 -11.85 2.43 6.12
N GLU A 295 -11.28 2.07 7.26
CA GLU A 295 -11.17 0.67 7.70
C GLU A 295 -12.52 0.03 8.04
N ASP A 296 -13.55 0.80 8.39
CA ASP A 296 -14.91 0.28 8.58
C ASP A 296 -15.53 -0.24 7.26
N LEU A 297 -15.10 0.34 6.12
CA LEU A 297 -15.58 -0.01 4.78
C LEU A 297 -14.73 -1.06 4.07
N VAL A 298 -13.42 -0.96 4.24
CA VAL A 298 -12.45 -1.75 3.47
C VAL A 298 -11.88 -2.87 4.31
N GLY A 299 -11.84 -2.72 5.62
CA GLY A 299 -11.21 -3.61 6.58
C GLY A 299 -9.83 -3.15 7.05
N PRO A 300 -9.30 -3.79 8.10
CA PRO A 300 -7.99 -3.48 8.66
C PRO A 300 -6.88 -3.67 7.64
N TYR A 301 -6.08 -2.63 7.42
CA TYR A 301 -4.97 -2.70 6.45
C TYR A 301 -3.90 -3.73 6.85
N GLU A 302 -3.72 -4.02 8.12
CA GLU A 302 -2.78 -5.06 8.56
C GLU A 302 -3.17 -6.46 8.05
N LEU A 303 -4.47 -6.78 8.00
CA LEU A 303 -4.95 -8.02 7.39
C LEU A 303 -4.77 -8.00 5.87
N HIS A 304 -5.10 -6.90 5.20
CA HIS A 304 -4.97 -6.80 3.75
C HIS A 304 -3.51 -6.88 3.30
N ASP A 305 -2.60 -6.19 3.99
CA ASP A 305 -1.17 -6.23 3.68
C ASP A 305 -0.60 -7.64 3.91
N PHE A 306 -1.06 -8.34 4.95
CA PHE A 306 -0.75 -9.74 5.16
C PHE A 306 -1.24 -10.61 3.99
N PHE A 307 -2.48 -10.44 3.54
CA PHE A 307 -3.02 -11.20 2.41
C PHE A 307 -2.28 -10.89 1.10
N ILE A 308 -2.02 -9.61 0.82
CA ILE A 308 -1.24 -9.16 -0.33
C ILE A 308 0.14 -9.83 -0.35
N TYR A 309 0.84 -9.83 0.77
CA TYR A 309 2.18 -10.40 0.87
C TYR A 309 2.20 -11.88 0.52
N TYR A 310 1.35 -12.67 1.18
CA TYR A 310 1.34 -14.11 0.98
C TYR A 310 0.78 -14.51 -0.39
N PHE A 311 -0.18 -13.77 -0.90
CA PHE A 311 -0.70 -13.99 -2.24
C PHE A 311 0.33 -13.65 -3.33
N LEU A 312 0.83 -12.42 -3.35
CA LEU A 312 1.69 -11.95 -4.43
C LEU A 312 3.12 -12.51 -4.35
N ARG A 313 3.65 -12.62 -3.15
CA ARG A 313 5.03 -13.08 -2.96
C ARG A 313 5.19 -14.59 -3.08
N TYR A 314 4.21 -15.36 -2.60
CA TYR A 314 4.30 -16.81 -2.54
C TYR A 314 3.25 -17.54 -3.39
N GLY A 315 2.26 -16.86 -3.94
CA GLY A 315 1.19 -17.45 -4.72
C GLY A 315 0.31 -18.40 -3.90
N TYR A 316 0.12 -18.10 -2.61
CA TYR A 316 -0.68 -18.94 -1.74
C TYR A 316 -2.17 -18.82 -2.06
N ARG A 317 -2.87 -19.95 -1.95
CA ARG A 317 -4.31 -20.02 -2.05
C ARG A 317 -4.99 -19.56 -0.74
N PRO A 318 -6.30 -19.23 -0.78
CA PRO A 318 -7.02 -18.67 0.36
C PRO A 318 -6.94 -19.48 1.65
N SER A 319 -7.13 -20.81 1.58
CA SER A 319 -7.06 -21.68 2.77
C SER A 319 -5.69 -21.63 3.45
N ARG A 320 -4.63 -21.47 2.65
CA ARG A 320 -3.28 -21.32 3.20
C ARG A 320 -3.07 -19.96 3.86
N ILE A 321 -3.54 -18.89 3.21
CA ILE A 321 -3.47 -17.53 3.77
C ILE A 321 -4.25 -17.47 5.08
N PHE A 322 -5.44 -18.05 5.12
CA PHE A 322 -6.28 -18.13 6.31
C PHE A 322 -5.58 -18.84 7.48
N LEU A 323 -4.99 -20.03 7.23
CA LEU A 323 -4.24 -20.77 8.25
C LEU A 323 -3.09 -19.96 8.85
N LEU A 324 -2.35 -19.24 8.00
CA LEU A 324 -1.24 -18.38 8.45
C LEU A 324 -1.76 -17.16 9.22
N ALA A 325 -2.84 -16.53 8.76
CA ALA A 325 -3.45 -15.38 9.41
C ALA A 325 -3.98 -15.72 10.81
N LYS A 326 -4.66 -16.85 10.97
CA LYS A 326 -5.09 -17.35 12.29
C LYS A 326 -3.93 -17.42 13.29
N LYS A 327 -2.76 -17.89 12.83
CA LYS A 327 -1.56 -17.99 13.67
C LYS A 327 -0.87 -16.65 13.90
N ALA A 328 -0.92 -15.76 12.92
CA ALA A 328 -0.28 -14.44 13.00
C ALA A 328 -1.03 -13.47 13.90
N PHE A 329 -2.37 -13.58 13.95
CA PHE A 329 -3.27 -12.67 14.65
C PHE A 329 -3.98 -13.34 15.85
N ASP A 330 -3.33 -14.32 16.47
CA ASP A 330 -3.87 -15.10 17.61
C ASP A 330 -3.75 -14.40 18.97
N GLY A 331 -3.31 -13.14 18.99
CA GLY A 331 -3.11 -12.35 20.22
C GLY A 331 -1.75 -12.56 20.89
N THR A 332 -0.85 -13.34 20.30
CA THR A 332 0.51 -13.53 20.85
C THR A 332 1.47 -12.41 20.46
N ASP A 333 1.16 -11.62 19.43
CA ASP A 333 1.94 -10.46 19.00
C ASP A 333 1.19 -9.17 19.34
N ASN A 334 1.73 -8.38 20.25
CA ASN A 334 1.13 -7.14 20.74
C ASN A 334 1.25 -5.94 19.78
N ARG A 335 1.87 -6.13 18.62
CA ARG A 335 2.01 -5.07 17.59
C ARG A 335 0.76 -4.94 16.71
N VAL A 336 -0.13 -5.92 16.75
CA VAL A 336 -1.34 -6.01 15.93
C VAL A 336 -2.56 -6.36 16.77
N GLU A 337 -3.74 -6.10 16.23
CA GLU A 337 -5.01 -6.50 16.81
C GLU A 337 -5.18 -8.04 16.75
N THR A 338 -5.99 -8.55 17.66
CA THR A 338 -6.40 -9.97 17.65
C THR A 338 -7.69 -10.12 16.86
N TYR A 339 -7.72 -11.04 15.89
CA TYR A 339 -8.89 -11.27 15.06
C TYR A 339 -9.45 -12.67 15.22
N SER A 340 -10.79 -12.77 15.27
CA SER A 340 -11.47 -14.07 15.22
C SER A 340 -11.33 -14.71 13.83
N ASP A 341 -11.51 -16.03 13.77
CA ASP A 341 -11.54 -16.79 12.52
C ASP A 341 -12.58 -16.22 11.54
N ASP A 342 -13.77 -15.88 12.02
CA ASP A 342 -14.85 -15.30 11.21
C ASP A 342 -14.47 -13.93 10.68
N THR A 343 -13.78 -13.10 11.45
CA THR A 343 -13.28 -11.79 11.00
C THR A 343 -12.24 -11.94 9.90
N ILE A 344 -11.27 -12.83 10.10
CA ILE A 344 -10.23 -13.11 9.09
C ILE A 344 -10.87 -13.64 7.79
N LYS A 345 -11.80 -14.58 7.90
CA LYS A 345 -12.53 -15.15 6.76
C LYS A 345 -13.33 -14.09 6.01
N HIS A 346 -14.04 -13.23 6.74
CA HIS A 346 -14.81 -12.11 6.18
C HIS A 346 -13.91 -11.19 5.33
N TRP A 347 -12.81 -10.69 5.90
CA TRP A 347 -11.93 -9.76 5.20
C TRP A 347 -11.13 -10.43 4.08
N LEU A 348 -10.81 -11.72 4.20
CA LEU A 348 -10.19 -12.47 3.11
C LEU A 348 -11.15 -12.61 1.91
N SER A 349 -12.45 -12.79 2.14
CA SER A 349 -13.47 -12.80 1.10
C SER A 349 -13.59 -11.44 0.41
N ILE A 350 -13.61 -10.37 1.18
CA ILE A 350 -13.64 -8.99 0.65
C ILE A 350 -12.37 -8.72 -0.16
N PHE A 351 -11.19 -9.09 0.36
CA PHE A 351 -9.93 -8.96 -0.36
C PHE A 351 -9.98 -9.68 -1.71
N ALA A 352 -10.35 -10.97 -1.74
CA ALA A 352 -10.42 -11.74 -2.97
C ALA A 352 -11.37 -11.10 -3.98
N ARG A 353 -12.59 -10.75 -3.56
CA ARG A 353 -13.60 -10.11 -4.41
C ARG A 353 -13.11 -8.80 -4.99
N ARG A 354 -12.56 -7.92 -4.15
CA ARG A 354 -12.06 -6.63 -4.59
C ARG A 354 -10.82 -6.78 -5.49
N PHE A 355 -9.88 -7.62 -5.10
CA PHE A 355 -8.66 -7.84 -5.88
C PHE A 355 -8.95 -8.24 -7.33
N PHE A 356 -9.89 -9.16 -7.55
CA PHE A 356 -10.28 -9.57 -8.90
C PHE A 356 -11.11 -8.50 -9.60
N ASN A 357 -12.19 -8.02 -9.00
CA ASN A 357 -13.12 -7.08 -9.64
C ASN A 357 -12.48 -5.73 -9.99
N GLN A 358 -11.42 -5.32 -9.30
CA GLN A 358 -10.75 -4.04 -9.52
C GLN A 358 -9.51 -4.14 -10.41
N GLN A 359 -9.27 -5.30 -11.05
CA GLN A 359 -8.10 -5.50 -11.91
C GLN A 359 -8.01 -4.47 -13.05
N PHE A 360 -9.12 -4.04 -13.62
CA PHE A 360 -9.11 -3.06 -14.70
C PHE A 360 -8.41 -1.73 -14.31
N LYS A 361 -8.49 -1.33 -13.04
CA LYS A 361 -7.78 -0.16 -12.53
C LYS A 361 -6.26 -0.37 -12.55
N ARG A 362 -5.79 -1.57 -12.21
CA ARG A 362 -4.36 -1.89 -12.18
C ARG A 362 -3.73 -2.00 -13.57
N SER A 363 -4.52 -2.29 -14.60
CA SER A 363 -4.03 -2.41 -15.98
C SER A 363 -3.43 -1.10 -16.53
N CYS A 364 -3.79 0.03 -15.97
CA CYS A 364 -3.33 1.37 -16.39
C CYS A 364 -2.57 2.14 -15.30
N LEU A 365 -2.01 1.46 -14.31
CA LEU A 365 -1.21 2.11 -13.28
C LEU A 365 -0.03 2.89 -13.85
N PRO A 366 0.31 4.06 -13.31
CA PRO A 366 1.50 4.81 -13.67
C PRO A 366 2.78 4.03 -13.33
N ASP A 367 3.90 4.47 -13.90
CA ASP A 367 5.22 4.00 -13.47
C ASP A 367 5.51 4.46 -12.05
N GLY A 368 6.33 3.69 -11.34
CA GLY A 368 6.79 4.00 -10.00
C GLY A 368 7.98 3.13 -9.58
N PRO A 369 8.65 3.45 -8.48
CA PRO A 369 9.75 2.65 -7.97
C PRO A 369 9.23 1.35 -7.35
N LYS A 370 10.02 0.28 -7.44
CA LYS A 370 9.79 -0.96 -6.72
C LYS A 370 10.75 -1.04 -5.54
N VAL A 371 10.23 -0.94 -4.32
CA VAL A 371 11.04 -0.88 -3.09
C VAL A 371 11.19 -2.22 -2.38
N GLY A 372 10.42 -3.23 -2.76
CA GLY A 372 10.42 -4.54 -2.09
C GLY A 372 10.15 -5.67 -3.06
N SER A 373 9.85 -6.85 -2.49
CA SER A 373 9.60 -8.07 -3.27
C SER A 373 8.21 -8.14 -3.91
N VAL A 374 7.29 -7.22 -3.53
CA VAL A 374 5.90 -7.17 -3.99
C VAL A 374 5.64 -5.86 -4.71
N SER A 375 5.02 -5.94 -5.88
CA SER A 375 4.58 -4.79 -6.67
C SER A 375 3.41 -5.22 -7.57
N LEU A 376 2.54 -4.27 -7.91
CA LEU A 376 1.39 -4.47 -8.80
C LEU A 376 1.58 -3.79 -10.15
N SER A 377 2.82 -3.40 -10.50
CA SER A 377 3.10 -2.79 -11.80
C SER A 377 2.72 -3.71 -12.95
N PRO A 378 1.87 -3.25 -13.89
CA PRO A 378 1.44 -4.06 -15.04
C PRO A 378 2.57 -4.28 -16.05
N ARG A 379 3.71 -3.61 -15.90
CA ARG A 379 4.82 -3.67 -16.87
C ARG A 379 5.73 -4.89 -16.67
N GLY A 380 5.61 -5.58 -15.54
CA GLY A 380 6.42 -6.78 -15.33
C GLY A 380 6.13 -7.54 -14.03
N ASP A 381 5.49 -6.90 -13.05
CA ASP A 381 5.30 -7.52 -11.74
C ASP A 381 3.97 -8.27 -11.63
N TRP A 382 2.87 -7.65 -12.08
CA TRP A 382 1.55 -8.27 -12.00
C TRP A 382 0.75 -8.08 -13.29
N ARG A 383 0.41 -9.20 -13.95
CA ARG A 383 -0.43 -9.23 -15.13
C ARG A 383 -1.56 -10.22 -14.91
N MET A 384 -2.78 -9.74 -14.99
CA MET A 384 -4.00 -10.53 -14.87
C MET A 384 -5.03 -9.96 -15.84
N PRO A 385 -5.83 -10.79 -16.54
CA PRO A 385 -6.98 -10.30 -17.29
C PRO A 385 -7.95 -9.54 -16.39
N SER A 386 -8.53 -8.45 -16.90
CA SER A 386 -9.54 -7.70 -16.15
C SER A 386 -10.83 -8.50 -15.91
N ASP A 387 -11.06 -9.52 -16.74
CA ASP A 387 -12.22 -10.42 -16.66
C ASP A 387 -11.94 -11.67 -15.81
N ALA A 388 -10.80 -11.74 -15.10
CA ALA A 388 -10.52 -12.84 -14.19
C ALA A 388 -11.53 -12.84 -13.04
N ASP A 389 -12.05 -14.03 -12.72
CA ASP A 389 -13.12 -14.24 -11.76
C ASP A 389 -12.61 -14.79 -10.42
N SER A 390 -13.20 -14.31 -9.31
CA SER A 390 -12.84 -14.71 -7.95
C SER A 390 -13.59 -15.93 -7.42
N SER A 391 -14.52 -16.53 -8.19
CA SER A 391 -15.47 -17.54 -7.69
C SER A 391 -14.79 -18.76 -7.07
N LEU A 392 -13.71 -19.28 -7.66
CA LEU A 392 -12.98 -20.40 -7.10
C LEU A 392 -12.32 -20.06 -5.74
N TRP A 393 -11.85 -18.83 -5.60
CA TRP A 393 -11.30 -18.35 -4.33
C TRP A 393 -12.37 -18.21 -3.27
N LEU A 394 -13.52 -17.66 -3.63
CA LEU A 394 -14.65 -17.48 -2.72
C LEU A 394 -15.22 -18.85 -2.29
N GLN A 395 -15.35 -19.81 -3.21
CA GLN A 395 -15.75 -21.18 -2.86
C GLN A 395 -14.79 -21.86 -1.87
N GLU A 396 -13.47 -21.68 -2.05
CA GLU A 396 -12.49 -22.21 -1.11
C GLU A 396 -12.62 -21.52 0.26
N ILE A 397 -12.80 -20.19 0.31
CA ILE A 397 -13.00 -19.45 1.55
C ILE A 397 -14.28 -19.86 2.25
N ASP A 398 -15.38 -20.06 1.53
CA ASP A 398 -16.66 -20.46 2.11
C ASP A 398 -16.60 -21.86 2.75
N SER A 399 -15.68 -22.70 2.28
CA SER A 399 -15.46 -24.07 2.81
C SER A 399 -14.57 -24.13 4.07
N LEU A 400 -13.99 -23.00 4.53
CA LEU A 400 -13.09 -22.91 5.69
C LEU A 400 -13.81 -23.00 7.05
#